data_9f732b5ba1ec93d0628492ecb9918443
#
_entry.id   9f732b5ba1ec93d0628492ecb9918443
#
_cell.length_a   1.000
_cell.length_b   1.000
_cell.length_c   1.000
_cell.angle_alpha   90.00
_cell.angle_beta   90.00
_cell.angle_gamma   90.00
#
_symmetry.space_group_name_H-M   'P 1'
#
loop_
_entity.id
_entity.type
_entity.pdbx_description
1 polymer ?
#
loop_
_entity_poly.entity_id
_entity_poly.type
_entity_poly.pdbx_seq_one_letter_code
_entity_poly.pdbx_strand_id
1 'polypeptide(L)'
;TIPDALGRTVLSGLCSEPLPVDGSAVEAEFTGSGSYKGYAVKVGGTVRALSGSRLLTVNYYDNYDFLGKNGFPAYAYDSSMESSGYGTKSDARGMLTGSVTGLAGDGAGQLYSVVYYDRRSRPVQRQGSNSLGGKETEYTAYNFTGQPTRLRHVHTAQGKAARTEVRTYSYDHAGRLLTVKHKLDALGEVTLVNNVYDDLGRLQSKSLHGSAVNKQTYTYNIRGWLTGVSGSKFTQNLYYNTGNGVAKYNGSISSMTWKAGNESTVRGYKFTYDGLDRMLNAIYGETAGINTNANRFSENVTGYDKNGNIKSLQRYGQTGASAYGLLDNLTYTLTGNQLSCVEDAVSTAAYGTNTAFVNGASVAGEYAYDANGNLTKDLNKGITDIQYNVLNLPSTVSFSDGSTITYTYGADGTKLRTVHKIGSTTTTTDYCGNVIYENGTQKLLLTEEGYINLAGTQQYHYYLKDY
;
A
#
# COMPACT_ATOMS: atom_id res chain seq x y z
N THR A 1 3.11 11.02 23.48
CA THR A 1 3.22 12.20 22.59
C THR A 1 3.22 13.48 23.40
N ILE A 2 3.98 14.49 22.98
CA ILE A 2 4.08 15.79 23.66
C ILE A 2 3.76 16.88 22.64
N PRO A 3 2.78 17.75 22.91
CA PRO A 3 2.43 18.87 22.05
C PRO A 3 3.32 20.11 22.31
N ASP A 4 3.25 21.08 21.40
CA ASP A 4 3.68 22.45 21.65
C ASP A 4 2.57 23.27 22.37
N ALA A 5 2.84 24.54 22.66
CA ALA A 5 1.87 25.44 23.29
C ALA A 5 0.58 25.69 22.46
N LEU A 6 0.57 25.33 21.17
CA LEU A 6 -0.59 25.41 20.30
C LEU A 6 -1.34 24.06 20.19
N GLY A 7 -0.92 23.04 20.96
CA GLY A 7 -1.52 21.71 20.95
C GLY A 7 -1.12 20.81 19.77
N ARG A 8 -0.15 21.21 18.93
CA ARG A 8 0.34 20.40 17.82
C ARG A 8 1.36 19.39 18.31
N THR A 9 1.24 18.11 17.95
CA THR A 9 2.21 17.08 18.35
C THR A 9 3.58 17.38 17.75
N VAL A 10 4.57 17.66 18.57
CA VAL A 10 5.95 17.92 18.15
C VAL A 10 6.90 16.81 18.51
N LEU A 11 6.67 16.06 19.59
CA LEU A 11 7.46 14.91 19.97
C LEU A 11 6.59 13.67 20.16
N SER A 12 7.05 12.54 19.65
CA SER A 12 6.49 11.23 19.96
C SER A 12 7.62 10.25 20.24
N GLY A 13 7.43 9.37 21.23
CA GLY A 13 8.48 8.45 21.61
C GLY A 13 8.07 7.52 22.75
N LEU A 14 9.03 6.74 23.20
CA LEU A 14 8.95 5.87 24.36
C LEU A 14 9.75 6.51 25.51
N CYS A 15 9.30 6.33 26.73
CA CYS A 15 10.04 6.70 27.94
C CYS A 15 9.77 5.66 29.03
N SER A 16 10.72 5.47 29.93
CA SER A 16 10.59 4.53 31.03
C SER A 16 9.77 5.10 32.20
N GLU A 17 9.60 6.40 32.26
CA GLU A 17 8.79 7.07 33.29
C GLU A 17 7.44 7.46 32.70
N PRO A 18 6.32 7.24 33.43
CA PRO A 18 5.04 7.79 33.03
C PRO A 18 5.07 9.33 33.07
N LEU A 19 4.39 9.95 32.13
CA LEU A 19 4.13 11.38 32.19
C LEU A 19 3.21 11.69 33.40
N PRO A 20 3.30 12.85 34.02
CA PRO A 20 2.46 13.22 35.15
C PRO A 20 0.98 13.11 34.81
N VAL A 21 0.22 12.50 35.72
CA VAL A 21 -1.26 12.33 35.60
C VAL A 21 -1.99 13.28 36.58
N ASP A 22 -1.26 14.16 37.25
CA ASP A 22 -1.75 15.11 38.25
C ASP A 22 -2.43 16.38 37.67
N GLY A 23 -2.59 16.43 36.36
CA GLY A 23 -3.13 17.58 35.65
C GLY A 23 -2.09 18.64 35.28
N SER A 24 -0.80 18.42 35.57
CA SER A 24 0.26 19.32 35.14
C SER A 24 0.35 19.35 33.62
N ALA A 25 0.38 20.54 33.02
CA ALA A 25 0.57 20.69 31.57
C ALA A 25 1.94 20.14 31.14
N VAL A 26 1.95 19.29 30.13
CA VAL A 26 3.17 18.77 29.51
C VAL A 26 3.24 19.31 28.08
N GLU A 27 4.27 20.10 27.82
CA GLU A 27 4.48 20.72 26.50
C GLU A 27 5.95 20.68 26.09
N ALA A 28 6.23 20.82 24.80
CA ALA A 28 7.58 20.97 24.29
C ALA A 28 7.76 22.31 23.56
N GLU A 29 8.83 23.02 23.89
CA GLU A 29 9.20 24.27 23.28
C GLU A 29 10.47 24.11 22.43
N PHE A 30 10.46 24.60 21.20
CA PHE A 30 11.67 24.64 20.39
C PHE A 30 12.58 25.77 20.82
N THR A 31 13.70 25.43 21.46
CA THR A 31 14.71 26.38 21.92
C THR A 31 15.97 26.43 21.03
N GLY A 32 16.06 25.48 20.08
CA GLY A 32 17.21 25.29 19.20
C GLY A 32 18.38 24.54 19.87
N SER A 33 18.40 24.43 21.21
CA SER A 33 19.43 23.73 21.99
C SER A 33 18.87 22.65 22.92
N GLY A 34 17.55 22.42 22.94
CA GLY A 34 16.90 21.40 23.76
C GLY A 34 17.35 19.99 23.42
N SER A 35 17.33 19.10 24.43
CA SER A 35 17.85 17.73 24.35
C SER A 35 17.11 16.84 23.37
N TYR A 36 15.88 17.18 23.00
CA TYR A 36 15.01 16.41 22.09
C TYR A 36 14.99 17.03 20.70
N LYS A 37 16.13 16.96 20.00
CA LYS A 37 16.27 17.53 18.65
C LYS A 37 15.99 19.04 18.59
N GLY A 38 16.44 19.77 19.62
CA GLY A 38 16.23 21.21 19.77
C GLY A 38 15.01 21.60 20.60
N TYR A 39 14.16 20.64 20.97
CA TYR A 39 13.05 20.86 21.88
C TYR A 39 13.46 20.63 23.33
N ALA A 40 12.96 21.49 24.23
CA ALA A 40 12.95 21.29 25.69
C ALA A 40 11.55 20.85 26.10
N VAL A 41 11.43 19.79 26.91
CA VAL A 41 10.15 19.36 27.49
C VAL A 41 9.92 20.07 28.80
N LYS A 42 8.74 20.65 28.98
CA LYS A 42 8.29 21.32 30.19
C LYS A 42 7.15 20.55 30.85
N VAL A 43 7.20 20.43 32.17
CA VAL A 43 6.12 19.89 33.00
C VAL A 43 5.76 20.94 34.04
N GLY A 44 4.51 21.43 34.03
CA GLY A 44 4.12 22.54 34.91
C GLY A 44 4.98 23.80 34.72
N GLY A 45 5.45 24.07 33.50
CA GLY A 45 6.31 25.20 33.14
C GLY A 45 7.81 25.01 33.42
N THR A 46 8.23 23.91 34.08
CA THR A 46 9.65 23.63 34.40
C THR A 46 10.25 22.64 33.40
N VAL A 47 11.45 22.94 32.87
CA VAL A 47 12.17 22.03 31.95
C VAL A 47 12.54 20.74 32.69
N ARG A 48 12.19 19.62 32.10
CA ARG A 48 12.44 18.27 32.64
C ARG A 48 13.03 17.35 31.56
N ALA A 49 14.05 16.57 31.94
CA ALA A 49 14.53 15.44 31.14
C ALA A 49 13.64 14.20 31.37
N LEU A 50 13.35 13.43 30.31
CA LEU A 50 12.60 12.19 30.40
C LEU A 50 13.58 11.00 30.44
N SER A 51 13.51 10.20 31.49
CA SER A 51 14.38 9.03 31.66
C SER A 51 14.10 7.96 30.63
N GLY A 52 15.16 7.31 30.11
CA GLY A 52 15.06 6.21 29.16
C GLY A 52 14.27 6.57 27.89
N SER A 53 14.27 7.85 27.51
CA SER A 53 13.49 8.31 26.36
C SER A 53 14.14 7.91 25.03
N ARG A 54 13.30 7.40 24.10
CA ARG A 54 13.64 7.16 22.70
C ARG A 54 12.65 7.90 21.81
N LEU A 55 13.15 8.85 21.04
CA LEU A 55 12.32 9.58 20.08
C LEU A 55 11.94 8.68 18.90
N LEU A 56 10.66 8.62 18.61
CA LEU A 56 10.11 7.98 17.40
C LEU A 56 9.86 9.03 16.32
N THR A 57 9.23 10.15 16.66
CA THR A 57 9.02 11.25 15.70
C THR A 57 9.28 12.59 16.35
N VAL A 58 9.82 13.53 15.57
CA VAL A 58 9.94 14.95 15.92
C VAL A 58 9.40 15.76 14.76
N ASN A 59 8.52 16.71 15.03
CA ASN A 59 7.92 17.59 14.04
C ASN A 59 8.29 19.05 14.32
N TYR A 60 8.64 19.77 13.26
CA TYR A 60 8.95 21.21 13.31
C TYR A 60 7.90 21.96 12.50
N TYR A 61 7.46 23.09 13.03
CA TYR A 61 6.41 23.91 12.40
C TYR A 61 6.89 25.34 12.22
N ASP A 62 6.20 26.08 11.37
CA ASP A 62 6.26 27.53 11.23
C ASP A 62 7.50 28.10 10.53
N ASN A 63 8.69 27.56 10.79
CA ASN A 63 9.97 28.09 10.31
C ASN A 63 10.95 26.95 9.96
N TYR A 64 12.19 27.33 9.62
CA TYR A 64 13.26 26.40 9.24
C TYR A 64 14.50 26.51 10.13
N ASP A 65 14.37 27.00 11.35
CA ASP A 65 15.48 27.28 12.27
C ASP A 65 16.19 26.03 12.79
N PHE A 66 15.58 24.86 12.60
CA PHE A 66 16.13 23.55 12.92
C PHE A 66 17.17 23.03 11.91
N LEU A 67 17.21 23.57 10.70
CA LEU A 67 18.13 23.12 9.64
C LEU A 67 19.59 23.29 10.07
N GLY A 68 20.40 22.23 9.86
CA GLY A 68 21.80 22.21 10.24
C GLY A 68 22.07 22.15 11.74
N LYS A 69 21.04 21.98 12.59
CA LYS A 69 21.14 21.90 14.05
C LYS A 69 20.72 20.54 14.58
N ASN A 70 21.24 20.14 15.74
CA ASN A 70 20.86 18.92 16.46
C ASN A 70 20.91 17.64 15.60
N GLY A 71 21.82 17.60 14.63
CA GLY A 71 21.96 16.48 13.69
C GLY A 71 20.92 16.46 12.58
N PHE A 72 20.08 17.49 12.44
CA PHE A 72 19.23 17.65 11.27
C PHE A 72 20.06 18.17 10.10
N PRO A 73 19.98 17.55 8.89
CA PRO A 73 20.73 18.02 7.73
C PRO A 73 20.36 19.44 7.29
N ALA A 74 21.31 20.16 6.69
CA ALA A 74 21.10 21.49 6.14
C ALA A 74 20.42 21.39 4.74
N TYR A 75 19.21 20.87 4.67
CA TYR A 75 18.43 20.74 3.43
C TYR A 75 17.86 22.12 3.03
N ALA A 76 18.72 22.98 2.51
CA ALA A 76 18.35 24.33 2.07
C ALA A 76 17.39 24.28 0.88
N TYR A 77 16.52 25.29 0.77
CA TYR A 77 15.67 25.50 -0.38
C TYR A 77 16.50 25.73 -1.65
N ASP A 78 16.17 25.01 -2.72
CA ASP A 78 16.81 25.13 -4.01
C ASP A 78 16.01 26.09 -4.91
N SER A 79 16.41 27.37 -4.92
CA SER A 79 15.78 28.42 -5.72
C SER A 79 16.06 28.30 -7.22
N SER A 80 17.06 27.51 -7.65
CA SER A 80 17.40 27.33 -9.06
C SER A 80 16.22 26.69 -9.85
N MET A 81 15.37 25.97 -9.16
CA MET A 81 14.22 25.31 -9.77
C MET A 81 13.06 26.25 -10.09
N GLU A 82 13.03 27.45 -9.52
CA GLU A 82 12.01 28.46 -9.84
C GLU A 82 12.07 28.89 -11.32
N SER A 83 13.28 29.10 -11.85
CA SER A 83 13.49 29.42 -13.26
C SER A 83 13.03 28.31 -14.22
N SER A 84 12.95 27.07 -13.71
CA SER A 84 12.41 25.91 -14.43
C SER A 84 10.89 25.79 -14.32
N GLY A 85 10.20 26.76 -13.70
CA GLY A 85 8.74 26.81 -13.56
C GLY A 85 8.17 25.99 -12.41
N TYR A 86 9.00 25.58 -11.43
CA TYR A 86 8.51 25.05 -10.16
C TYR A 86 8.18 26.19 -9.19
N GLY A 87 7.37 25.91 -8.17
CA GLY A 87 6.84 26.96 -7.31
C GLY A 87 7.90 27.65 -6.45
N THR A 88 7.65 28.90 -6.08
CA THR A 88 8.52 29.75 -5.26
C THR A 88 8.17 29.56 -3.77
N LYS A 89 9.20 29.44 -2.92
CA LYS A 89 9.05 29.36 -1.47
C LYS A 89 8.43 30.63 -0.90
N SER A 90 7.55 30.47 0.08
CA SER A 90 6.95 31.54 0.87
C SER A 90 7.02 31.23 2.38
N ASP A 91 6.30 31.99 3.18
CA ASP A 91 6.13 31.77 4.63
C ASP A 91 5.44 30.42 4.89
N ALA A 92 5.83 29.77 5.97
CA ALA A 92 5.35 28.43 6.36
C ALA A 92 4.62 28.42 7.70
N ARG A 93 4.12 29.56 8.20
CA ARG A 93 3.39 29.65 9.46
C ARG A 93 2.20 28.69 9.50
N GLY A 94 2.06 27.95 10.59
CA GLY A 94 1.04 26.92 10.77
C GLY A 94 1.34 25.59 10.07
N MET A 95 2.39 25.54 9.22
CA MET A 95 2.69 24.37 8.40
C MET A 95 3.78 23.50 9.04
N LEU A 96 3.72 22.20 8.82
CA LEU A 96 4.77 21.24 9.15
C LEU A 96 5.96 21.46 8.19
N THR A 97 7.05 22.01 8.70
CA THR A 97 8.23 22.38 7.89
C THR A 97 9.31 21.31 7.87
N GLY A 98 9.39 20.49 8.92
CA GLY A 98 10.36 19.39 8.99
C GLY A 98 9.92 18.28 9.91
N SER A 99 10.50 17.10 9.71
CA SER A 99 10.30 15.96 10.58
C SER A 99 11.55 15.10 10.71
N VAL A 100 11.67 14.45 11.88
CA VAL A 100 12.59 13.34 12.11
C VAL A 100 11.75 12.11 12.38
N THR A 101 12.00 11.03 11.66
CA THR A 101 11.35 9.73 11.85
C THR A 101 12.40 8.71 12.25
N GLY A 102 12.31 8.18 13.48
CA GLY A 102 13.13 7.08 13.95
C GLY A 102 12.70 5.74 13.35
N LEU A 103 13.43 4.67 13.63
CA LEU A 103 13.01 3.31 13.32
C LEU A 103 12.07 2.78 14.40
N ALA A 104 11.05 2.00 13.99
CA ALA A 104 10.07 1.41 14.93
C ALA A 104 10.63 0.25 15.78
N GLY A 105 11.75 -0.36 15.37
CA GLY A 105 12.51 -1.38 16.14
C GLY A 105 13.62 -0.76 16.96
N ASP A 106 14.50 -1.58 17.54
CA ASP A 106 15.60 -1.12 18.42
C ASP A 106 16.78 -0.44 17.68
N GLY A 107 16.68 -0.22 16.37
CA GLY A 107 17.68 0.41 15.55
C GLY A 107 17.83 1.92 15.82
N ALA A 108 19.06 2.42 15.74
CA ALA A 108 19.40 3.84 15.99
C ALA A 108 19.21 4.77 14.77
N GLY A 109 18.65 4.28 13.67
CA GLY A 109 18.49 5.05 12.43
C GLY A 109 17.42 6.14 12.55
N GLN A 110 17.66 7.26 11.87
CA GLN A 110 16.72 8.37 11.76
C GLN A 110 16.63 8.85 10.32
N LEU A 111 15.42 9.10 9.86
CA LEU A 111 15.13 9.73 8.58
C LEU A 111 14.68 11.16 8.80
N TYR A 112 15.10 12.06 7.93
CA TYR A 112 14.85 13.49 8.01
C TYR A 112 14.03 13.93 6.81
N SER A 113 13.09 14.82 6.99
CA SER A 113 12.31 15.41 5.92
C SER A 113 12.10 16.89 6.14
N VAL A 114 12.23 17.70 5.08
CA VAL A 114 11.89 19.12 5.06
C VAL A 114 10.92 19.40 3.92
N VAL A 115 9.96 20.29 4.17
CA VAL A 115 8.95 20.69 3.19
C VAL A 115 8.92 22.20 3.06
N TYR A 116 8.99 22.71 1.84
CA TYR A 116 8.88 24.12 1.50
C TYR A 116 7.56 24.40 0.81
N TYR A 117 6.93 25.49 1.16
CA TYR A 117 5.58 25.84 0.75
C TYR A 117 5.55 27.13 -0.05
N ASP A 118 4.61 27.25 -0.97
CA ASP A 118 4.28 28.51 -1.64
C ASP A 118 3.31 29.38 -0.80
N ARG A 119 2.98 30.56 -1.30
CA ARG A 119 2.05 31.50 -0.64
C ARG A 119 0.61 30.96 -0.47
N ARG A 120 0.28 29.83 -1.06
CA ARG A 120 -1.01 29.14 -0.91
C ARG A 120 -0.90 27.91 -0.02
N SER A 121 0.19 27.77 0.74
CA SER A 121 0.47 26.64 1.62
C SER A 121 0.57 25.29 0.87
N ARG A 122 0.93 25.28 -0.41
CA ARG A 122 1.13 24.07 -1.20
C ARG A 122 2.61 23.67 -1.18
N PRO A 123 2.94 22.39 -0.97
CA PRO A 123 4.34 21.93 -0.98
C PRO A 123 4.96 22.11 -2.38
N VAL A 124 5.97 22.94 -2.51
CA VAL A 124 6.67 23.16 -3.79
C VAL A 124 8.00 22.43 -3.87
N GLN A 125 8.59 22.12 -2.70
CA GLN A 125 9.81 21.31 -2.62
C GLN A 125 9.77 20.46 -1.35
N ARG A 126 10.14 19.18 -1.49
CA ARG A 126 10.40 18.25 -0.39
C ARG A 126 11.82 17.73 -0.51
N GLN A 127 12.52 17.58 0.60
CA GLN A 127 13.82 16.94 0.65
C GLN A 127 13.82 16.00 1.86
N GLY A 128 14.37 14.80 1.71
CA GLY A 128 14.47 13.85 2.81
C GLY A 128 15.62 12.89 2.64
N SER A 129 16.13 12.36 3.75
CA SER A 129 17.04 11.22 3.71
C SER A 129 16.27 9.93 3.47
N ASN A 130 16.94 8.91 2.91
CA ASN A 130 16.41 7.56 2.79
C ASN A 130 17.25 6.54 3.57
N SER A 131 16.71 5.34 3.72
CA SER A 131 17.34 4.25 4.49
C SER A 131 18.63 3.69 3.87
N LEU A 132 18.96 4.07 2.62
CA LEU A 132 20.20 3.67 1.94
C LEU A 132 21.26 4.78 1.94
N GLY A 133 21.21 5.72 2.90
CA GLY A 133 22.20 6.78 3.06
C GLY A 133 22.20 7.82 1.94
N GLY A 134 21.11 7.90 1.21
CA GLY A 134 20.90 8.86 0.13
C GLY A 134 19.81 9.89 0.46
N LYS A 135 19.31 10.52 -0.59
CA LYS A 135 18.38 11.65 -0.51
C LYS A 135 17.25 11.50 -1.54
N GLU A 136 16.06 11.83 -1.11
CA GLU A 136 14.89 12.07 -1.97
C GLU A 136 14.69 13.58 -2.10
N THR A 137 14.50 14.06 -3.32
CA THR A 137 14.17 15.47 -3.56
C THR A 137 13.03 15.55 -4.56
N GLU A 138 11.98 16.25 -4.19
CA GLU A 138 10.79 16.43 -5.01
C GLU A 138 10.52 17.91 -5.22
N TYR A 139 10.18 18.28 -6.46
CA TYR A 139 9.77 19.64 -6.85
C TYR A 139 8.42 19.55 -7.53
N THR A 140 7.46 20.39 -7.12
CA THR A 140 6.10 20.37 -7.65
C THR A 140 5.73 21.75 -8.19
N ALA A 141 5.22 21.77 -9.44
CA ALA A 141 4.58 22.93 -10.04
C ALA A 141 3.06 22.73 -10.01
N TYR A 142 2.34 23.83 -9.79
CA TYR A 142 0.88 23.82 -9.70
C TYR A 142 0.24 24.78 -10.69
N ASN A 143 -0.97 24.46 -11.14
CA ASN A 143 -1.82 25.39 -11.83
C ASN A 143 -2.52 26.35 -10.84
N PHE A 144 -3.32 27.27 -11.38
CA PHE A 144 -4.07 28.25 -10.59
C PHE A 144 -5.05 27.58 -9.61
N THR A 145 -5.67 26.46 -9.99
CA THR A 145 -6.65 25.75 -9.19
C THR A 145 -6.03 24.85 -8.11
N GLY A 146 -4.69 24.73 -8.05
CA GLY A 146 -3.98 23.97 -7.03
C GLY A 146 -3.65 22.53 -7.42
N GLN A 147 -3.88 22.16 -8.67
CA GLN A 147 -3.52 20.83 -9.17
C GLN A 147 -2.06 20.79 -9.61
N PRO A 148 -1.29 19.72 -9.31
CA PRO A 148 0.08 19.57 -9.78
C PRO A 148 0.10 19.47 -11.32
N THR A 149 0.92 20.28 -11.97
CA THR A 149 1.11 20.23 -13.43
C THR A 149 2.40 19.53 -13.80
N ARG A 150 3.38 19.58 -12.91
CA ARG A 150 4.67 18.89 -13.08
C ARG A 150 5.26 18.53 -11.73
N LEU A 151 5.79 17.32 -11.64
CA LEU A 151 6.54 16.81 -10.51
C LEU A 151 7.88 16.32 -11.02
N ARG A 152 8.97 16.76 -10.38
CA ARG A 152 10.31 16.21 -10.59
C ARG A 152 10.76 15.54 -9.29
N HIS A 153 11.13 14.28 -9.36
CA HIS A 153 11.68 13.54 -8.25
C HIS A 153 13.12 13.11 -8.57
N VAL A 154 14.02 13.32 -7.63
CA VAL A 154 15.42 12.89 -7.71
C VAL A 154 15.70 11.97 -6.54
N HIS A 155 15.96 10.73 -6.86
CA HIS A 155 16.37 9.69 -5.94
C HIS A 155 17.88 9.49 -6.01
N THR A 156 18.54 9.47 -4.85
CA THR A 156 19.93 9.06 -4.69
C THR A 156 20.07 8.03 -3.59
N ALA A 157 21.03 7.11 -3.71
CA ALA A 157 21.40 6.18 -2.64
C ALA A 157 22.93 6.02 -2.66
N GLN A 158 23.53 5.71 -1.49
CA GLN A 158 24.99 5.64 -1.38
C GLN A 158 25.57 4.58 -2.31
N GLY A 159 26.52 4.99 -3.16
CA GLY A 159 27.20 4.11 -4.12
C GLY A 159 26.30 3.60 -5.26
N LYS A 160 25.16 4.22 -5.50
CA LYS A 160 24.21 3.85 -6.56
C LYS A 160 24.00 4.98 -7.56
N ALA A 161 23.63 4.62 -8.79
CA ALA A 161 23.24 5.61 -9.77
C ALA A 161 22.01 6.41 -9.30
N ALA A 162 22.06 7.72 -9.44
CA ALA A 162 20.91 8.57 -9.20
C ALA A 162 19.81 8.31 -10.24
N ARG A 163 18.54 8.49 -9.85
CA ARG A 163 17.40 8.46 -10.75
C ARG A 163 16.68 9.80 -10.72
N THR A 164 16.36 10.29 -11.88
CA THR A 164 15.55 11.50 -12.04
C THR A 164 14.31 11.16 -12.85
N GLU A 165 13.15 11.31 -12.25
CA GLU A 165 11.88 11.20 -12.97
C GLU A 165 11.17 12.55 -13.05
N VAL A 166 10.49 12.80 -14.16
CA VAL A 166 9.63 13.95 -14.34
C VAL A 166 8.27 13.44 -14.77
N ARG A 167 7.22 13.81 -14.02
CA ARG A 167 5.82 13.57 -14.36
C ARG A 167 5.18 14.88 -14.76
N THR A 168 4.41 14.87 -15.85
CA THR A 168 3.65 16.01 -16.33
C THR A 168 2.18 15.63 -16.40
N TYR A 169 1.33 16.49 -15.85
CA TYR A 169 -0.11 16.25 -15.73
C TYR A 169 -0.88 17.27 -16.55
N SER A 170 -1.94 16.84 -17.21
CA SER A 170 -2.91 17.73 -17.83
C SER A 170 -4.31 17.43 -17.35
N TYR A 171 -5.14 18.46 -17.28
CA TYR A 171 -6.49 18.40 -16.76
C TYR A 171 -7.47 19.06 -17.74
N ASP A 172 -8.73 18.66 -17.68
CA ASP A 172 -9.80 19.36 -18.35
C ASP A 172 -10.30 20.58 -17.56
N HIS A 173 -11.28 21.28 -18.10
CA HIS A 173 -11.90 22.45 -17.49
C HIS A 173 -12.63 22.16 -16.17
N ALA A 174 -13.04 20.91 -15.95
CA ALA A 174 -13.67 20.44 -14.70
C ALA A 174 -12.63 19.95 -13.66
N GLY A 175 -11.32 20.01 -13.99
CA GLY A 175 -10.25 19.60 -13.11
C GLY A 175 -9.99 18.09 -13.10
N ARG A 176 -10.54 17.32 -14.05
CA ARG A 176 -10.32 15.87 -14.14
C ARG A 176 -9.01 15.59 -14.89
N LEU A 177 -8.24 14.61 -14.40
CA LEU A 177 -6.94 14.23 -14.95
C LEU A 177 -7.08 13.62 -16.35
N LEU A 178 -6.55 14.28 -17.38
CA LEU A 178 -6.57 13.80 -18.77
C LEU A 178 -5.34 12.95 -19.07
N THR A 179 -4.13 13.47 -18.82
CA THR A 179 -2.91 12.73 -19.16
C THR A 179 -1.90 12.78 -18.03
N VAL A 180 -1.15 11.68 -17.89
CA VAL A 180 0.10 11.64 -17.15
C VAL A 180 1.19 11.24 -18.12
N LYS A 181 2.20 12.09 -18.25
CA LYS A 181 3.42 11.78 -18.99
C LYS A 181 4.56 11.57 -18.01
N HIS A 182 5.49 10.71 -18.36
CA HIS A 182 6.62 10.33 -17.53
C HIS A 182 7.91 10.34 -18.35
N LYS A 183 8.96 10.87 -17.76
CA LYS A 183 10.32 10.82 -18.28
C LYS A 183 11.25 10.32 -17.19
N LEU A 184 12.02 9.27 -17.47
CA LEU A 184 13.03 8.74 -16.58
C LEU A 184 14.43 9.02 -17.15
N ASP A 185 15.26 9.70 -16.37
CA ASP A 185 16.66 10.03 -16.71
C ASP A 185 16.78 10.66 -18.12
N ALA A 186 17.61 10.07 -18.98
CA ALA A 186 17.80 10.50 -20.36
C ALA A 186 16.84 9.83 -21.37
N LEU A 187 15.92 8.97 -20.91
CA LEU A 187 14.95 8.31 -21.79
C LEU A 187 13.97 9.31 -22.39
N GLY A 188 13.35 8.92 -23.50
CA GLY A 188 12.24 9.66 -24.10
C GLY A 188 11.05 9.75 -23.15
N GLU A 189 10.29 10.86 -23.26
CA GLU A 189 9.03 11.00 -22.53
C GLU A 189 7.98 10.01 -23.07
N VAL A 190 7.27 9.32 -22.16
CA VAL A 190 6.18 8.42 -22.49
C VAL A 190 4.87 8.90 -21.86
N THR A 191 3.75 8.66 -22.52
CA THR A 191 2.43 8.88 -21.92
C THR A 191 2.06 7.65 -21.10
N LEU A 192 2.11 7.74 -19.76
CA LEU A 192 1.71 6.64 -18.88
C LEU A 192 0.23 6.32 -19.05
N VAL A 193 -0.61 7.37 -19.02
CA VAL A 193 -2.05 7.23 -19.11
C VAL A 193 -2.67 8.39 -19.88
N ASN A 194 -3.71 8.09 -20.63
CA ASN A 194 -4.62 9.05 -21.24
C ASN A 194 -6.06 8.66 -20.92
N ASN A 195 -6.78 9.52 -20.23
CA ASN A 195 -8.16 9.35 -19.79
C ASN A 195 -9.12 10.16 -20.64
N VAL A 196 -10.28 9.61 -20.89
CA VAL A 196 -11.43 10.28 -21.50
C VAL A 196 -12.63 10.09 -20.59
N TYR A 197 -13.40 11.14 -20.40
CA TYR A 197 -14.58 11.13 -19.54
C TYR A 197 -15.85 11.31 -20.37
N ASP A 198 -16.94 10.73 -19.91
CA ASP A 198 -18.27 10.95 -20.47
C ASP A 198 -18.88 12.28 -20.00
N ASP A 199 -20.05 12.64 -20.54
CA ASP A 199 -20.75 13.87 -20.21
C ASP A 199 -21.18 13.95 -18.74
N LEU A 200 -21.26 12.82 -18.03
CA LEU A 200 -21.55 12.75 -16.61
C LEU A 200 -20.28 12.78 -15.72
N GLY A 201 -19.11 12.92 -16.34
CA GLY A 201 -17.82 13.00 -15.64
C GLY A 201 -17.24 11.65 -15.21
N ARG A 202 -17.80 10.53 -15.67
CA ARG A 202 -17.28 9.19 -15.38
C ARG A 202 -16.19 8.82 -16.38
N LEU A 203 -15.23 7.99 -15.97
CA LEU A 203 -14.17 7.52 -16.85
C LEU A 203 -14.74 6.67 -18.00
N GLN A 204 -14.72 7.22 -19.22
CA GLN A 204 -15.21 6.53 -20.41
C GLN A 204 -14.16 5.61 -21.03
N SER A 205 -12.90 6.07 -21.07
CA SER A 205 -11.80 5.22 -21.49
C SER A 205 -10.47 5.62 -20.88
N LYS A 206 -9.56 4.66 -20.78
CA LYS A 206 -8.20 4.79 -20.31
C LYS A 206 -7.25 4.10 -21.29
N SER A 207 -6.23 4.80 -21.77
CA SER A 207 -5.18 4.22 -22.61
C SER A 207 -3.87 4.26 -21.87
N LEU A 208 -3.15 3.13 -21.81
CA LEU A 208 -1.84 3.01 -21.18
C LEU A 208 -0.75 3.06 -22.24
N HIS A 209 0.39 3.65 -21.91
CA HIS A 209 1.55 3.83 -22.78
C HIS A 209 1.24 4.58 -24.09
N GLY A 210 0.24 5.45 -24.09
CA GLY A 210 -0.22 6.12 -25.31
C GLY A 210 -0.68 5.18 -26.44
N SER A 211 -0.93 3.90 -26.13
CA SER A 211 -1.19 2.86 -27.12
C SER A 211 -2.68 2.51 -27.20
N ALA A 212 -3.20 2.47 -28.43
CA ALA A 212 -4.57 2.00 -28.68
C ALA A 212 -4.79 0.51 -28.30
N VAL A 213 -3.74 -0.32 -28.37
CA VAL A 213 -3.79 -1.72 -27.94
C VAL A 213 -4.00 -1.86 -26.44
N ASN A 214 -3.56 -0.88 -25.65
CA ASN A 214 -3.71 -0.87 -24.22
C ASN A 214 -4.90 0.00 -23.75
N LYS A 215 -5.83 0.30 -24.65
CA LYS A 215 -7.03 1.05 -24.32
C LYS A 215 -8.07 0.15 -23.69
N GLN A 216 -8.64 0.60 -22.59
CA GLN A 216 -9.84 0.05 -21.95
C GLN A 216 -10.96 1.07 -22.04
N THR A 217 -12.18 0.61 -22.35
CA THR A 217 -13.40 1.41 -22.39
C THR A 217 -14.32 0.91 -21.28
N TYR A 218 -14.96 1.84 -20.59
CA TYR A 218 -15.82 1.57 -19.43
C TYR A 218 -17.27 1.91 -19.77
N THR A 219 -18.18 1.09 -19.34
CA THR A 219 -19.63 1.30 -19.49
C THR A 219 -20.31 1.26 -18.14
N TYR A 220 -21.41 2.01 -18.01
CA TYR A 220 -22.11 2.18 -16.74
C TYR A 220 -23.63 2.10 -16.95
N ASN A 221 -24.34 1.67 -15.92
CA ASN A 221 -25.78 1.76 -15.90
C ASN A 221 -26.25 3.16 -15.48
N ILE A 222 -27.58 3.36 -15.45
CA ILE A 222 -28.21 4.63 -15.06
C ILE A 222 -27.91 5.06 -13.61
N ARG A 223 -27.50 4.12 -12.74
CA ARG A 223 -27.09 4.40 -11.35
C ARG A 223 -25.60 4.73 -11.21
N GLY A 224 -24.85 4.75 -12.32
CA GLY A 224 -23.41 4.98 -12.32
C GLY A 224 -22.58 3.75 -11.94
N TRP A 225 -23.18 2.58 -11.79
CA TRP A 225 -22.45 1.34 -11.53
C TRP A 225 -21.76 0.84 -12.79
N LEU A 226 -20.52 0.41 -12.67
CA LEU A 226 -19.75 -0.16 -13.78
C LEU A 226 -20.43 -1.44 -14.29
N THR A 227 -20.69 -1.49 -15.57
CA THR A 227 -21.28 -2.68 -16.23
C THR A 227 -20.33 -3.39 -17.16
N GLY A 228 -19.23 -2.74 -17.55
CA GLY A 228 -18.26 -3.39 -18.41
C GLY A 228 -16.94 -2.63 -18.51
N VAL A 229 -15.90 -3.43 -18.70
CA VAL A 229 -14.55 -3.00 -19.10
C VAL A 229 -14.24 -3.76 -20.39
N SER A 230 -13.88 -3.03 -21.45
CA SER A 230 -13.60 -3.65 -22.75
C SER A 230 -12.27 -3.14 -23.30
N GLY A 231 -11.39 -4.07 -23.65
CA GLY A 231 -10.10 -3.80 -24.28
C GLY A 231 -9.56 -5.03 -25.00
N SER A 232 -8.54 -4.85 -25.83
CA SER A 232 -7.93 -5.95 -26.57
C SER A 232 -7.20 -6.98 -25.69
N LYS A 233 -6.79 -6.58 -24.48
CA LYS A 233 -6.08 -7.45 -23.54
C LYS A 233 -7.01 -8.10 -22.50
N PHE A 234 -8.14 -7.46 -22.20
CA PHE A 234 -9.06 -7.91 -21.17
C PHE A 234 -10.45 -7.33 -21.43
N THR A 235 -11.47 -8.16 -21.24
CA THR A 235 -12.88 -7.76 -21.27
C THR A 235 -13.58 -8.35 -20.06
N GLN A 236 -14.38 -7.53 -19.35
CA GLN A 236 -15.19 -7.94 -18.21
C GLN A 236 -16.58 -7.32 -18.33
N ASN A 237 -17.62 -8.07 -17.98
CA ASN A 237 -18.97 -7.55 -17.84
C ASN A 237 -19.50 -7.87 -16.45
N LEU A 238 -20.15 -6.90 -15.84
CA LEU A 238 -20.74 -6.98 -14.52
C LEU A 238 -22.26 -6.83 -14.65
N TYR A 239 -22.98 -7.73 -14.04
CA TYR A 239 -24.44 -7.77 -14.10
C TYR A 239 -25.00 -7.63 -12.67
N TYR A 240 -26.06 -6.86 -12.54
CA TYR A 240 -26.71 -6.59 -11.25
C TYR A 240 -28.13 -7.16 -11.26
N ASN A 241 -29.03 -6.51 -11.96
CA ASN A 241 -30.45 -6.92 -12.11
C ASN A 241 -30.74 -7.62 -13.44
N THR A 242 -29.69 -7.87 -14.22
CA THR A 242 -29.74 -8.58 -15.52
C THR A 242 -28.68 -9.68 -15.50
N GLY A 243 -28.54 -10.43 -16.62
CA GLY A 243 -27.52 -11.44 -16.77
C GLY A 243 -27.96 -12.83 -16.27
N ASN A 244 -26.98 -13.66 -15.89
CA ASN A 244 -27.19 -15.09 -15.62
C ASN A 244 -27.39 -15.42 -14.13
N GLY A 245 -27.27 -14.44 -13.23
CA GLY A 245 -27.48 -14.59 -11.80
C GLY A 245 -28.88 -14.18 -11.33
N VAL A 246 -29.15 -14.32 -10.04
CA VAL A 246 -30.38 -13.81 -9.42
C VAL A 246 -30.32 -12.29 -9.36
N ALA A 247 -31.29 -11.60 -9.92
CA ALA A 247 -31.33 -10.13 -10.01
C ALA A 247 -31.13 -9.46 -8.63
N LYS A 248 -30.20 -8.50 -8.60
CA LYS A 248 -29.90 -7.66 -7.41
C LYS A 248 -30.12 -6.19 -7.76
N TYR A 249 -30.77 -5.45 -6.87
CA TYR A 249 -31.15 -4.05 -7.07
C TYR A 249 -30.45 -3.09 -6.10
N ASN A 250 -29.67 -3.63 -5.18
CA ASN A 250 -28.95 -2.92 -4.12
C ASN A 250 -27.47 -2.61 -4.46
N GLY A 251 -26.99 -3.00 -5.63
CA GLY A 251 -25.59 -2.82 -6.04
C GLY A 251 -24.72 -4.08 -5.93
N SER A 252 -25.23 -5.17 -5.35
CA SER A 252 -24.54 -6.44 -5.35
C SER A 252 -24.50 -7.04 -6.75
N ILE A 253 -23.35 -7.56 -7.16
CA ILE A 253 -23.15 -8.19 -8.49
C ILE A 253 -23.87 -9.54 -8.51
N SER A 254 -24.81 -9.74 -9.44
CA SER A 254 -25.52 -11.01 -9.60
C SER A 254 -24.72 -12.04 -10.37
N SER A 255 -23.97 -11.57 -11.37
CA SER A 255 -23.05 -12.40 -12.17
C SER A 255 -22.00 -11.52 -12.84
N MET A 256 -20.88 -12.13 -13.23
CA MET A 256 -19.86 -11.48 -14.04
C MET A 256 -19.34 -12.45 -15.10
N THR A 257 -18.84 -11.88 -16.21
CA THR A 257 -18.09 -12.64 -17.22
C THR A 257 -16.80 -11.92 -17.54
N TRP A 258 -15.76 -12.66 -17.88
CA TRP A 258 -14.51 -12.09 -18.36
C TRP A 258 -13.85 -12.94 -19.44
N LYS A 259 -12.94 -12.31 -20.16
CA LYS A 259 -12.09 -12.95 -21.15
C LYS A 259 -10.74 -12.23 -21.22
N ALA A 260 -9.64 -12.98 -21.13
CA ALA A 260 -8.31 -12.47 -21.42
C ALA A 260 -8.09 -12.38 -22.94
N GLY A 261 -7.25 -11.44 -23.39
CA GLY A 261 -7.21 -10.95 -24.77
C GLY A 261 -7.21 -11.99 -25.87
N ASN A 262 -6.31 -12.97 -25.78
CA ASN A 262 -6.13 -13.96 -26.86
C ASN A 262 -7.00 -15.23 -26.70
N GLU A 263 -7.76 -15.32 -25.63
CA GLU A 263 -8.58 -16.49 -25.36
C GLU A 263 -9.92 -16.40 -26.09
N SER A 264 -10.42 -17.56 -26.58
CA SER A 264 -11.77 -17.67 -27.12
C SER A 264 -12.81 -17.89 -26.02
N THR A 265 -12.42 -18.48 -24.90
CA THR A 265 -13.31 -18.90 -23.83
C THR A 265 -13.71 -17.70 -22.97
N VAL A 266 -15.02 -17.46 -22.88
CA VAL A 266 -15.60 -16.57 -21.90
C VAL A 266 -15.80 -17.36 -20.61
N ARG A 267 -15.31 -16.83 -19.50
CA ARG A 267 -15.49 -17.38 -18.16
C ARG A 267 -16.39 -16.47 -17.35
N GLY A 268 -17.00 -16.98 -16.30
CA GLY A 268 -17.83 -16.17 -15.43
C GLY A 268 -18.16 -16.83 -14.11
N TYR A 269 -18.76 -16.01 -13.25
CA TYR A 269 -19.36 -16.43 -11.99
C TYR A 269 -20.82 -15.98 -11.89
N LYS A 270 -21.66 -16.83 -11.31
CA LYS A 270 -22.98 -16.47 -10.77
C LYS A 270 -22.88 -16.42 -9.27
N PHE A 271 -23.34 -15.32 -8.68
CA PHE A 271 -23.27 -15.12 -7.24
C PHE A 271 -24.63 -15.31 -6.60
N THR A 272 -24.65 -15.90 -5.42
CA THR A 272 -25.83 -15.92 -4.54
C THR A 272 -25.47 -15.36 -3.18
N TYR A 273 -26.45 -14.75 -2.53
CA TYR A 273 -26.30 -14.04 -1.28
C TYR A 273 -27.38 -14.47 -0.30
N ASP A 274 -27.09 -14.38 0.98
CA ASP A 274 -28.08 -14.56 2.03
C ASP A 274 -28.94 -13.30 2.24
N GLY A 275 -29.83 -13.34 3.23
CA GLY A 275 -30.71 -12.21 3.58
C GLY A 275 -30.00 -10.97 4.15
N LEU A 276 -28.71 -11.08 4.49
CA LEU A 276 -27.85 -9.97 4.92
C LEU A 276 -26.87 -9.53 3.83
N ASP A 277 -27.11 -9.95 2.58
CA ASP A 277 -26.24 -9.71 1.42
C ASP A 277 -24.80 -10.23 1.57
N ARG A 278 -24.57 -11.26 2.38
CA ARG A 278 -23.30 -11.98 2.44
C ARG A 278 -23.28 -13.03 1.35
N MET A 279 -22.12 -13.16 0.64
CA MET A 279 -21.97 -14.11 -0.46
C MET A 279 -22.05 -15.55 0.06
N LEU A 280 -22.93 -16.35 -0.53
CA LEU A 280 -23.05 -17.79 -0.28
C LEU A 280 -22.28 -18.60 -1.34
N ASN A 281 -22.49 -18.28 -2.62
CA ASN A 281 -21.89 -19.05 -3.70
C ASN A 281 -21.34 -18.12 -4.78
N ALA A 282 -20.18 -18.51 -5.31
CA ALA A 282 -19.60 -18.04 -6.56
C ALA A 282 -19.50 -19.25 -7.51
N ILE A 283 -20.57 -19.50 -8.26
CA ILE A 283 -20.64 -20.66 -9.17
C ILE A 283 -19.95 -20.31 -10.48
N TYR A 284 -18.82 -20.94 -10.73
CA TYR A 284 -18.07 -20.81 -11.97
C TYR A 284 -18.82 -21.40 -13.15
N GLY A 285 -18.58 -20.86 -14.34
CA GLY A 285 -18.99 -21.44 -15.59
C GLY A 285 -18.31 -20.79 -16.77
N GLU A 286 -18.43 -21.42 -17.92
CA GLU A 286 -17.90 -20.95 -19.19
C GLU A 286 -19.02 -20.63 -20.15
N THR A 287 -18.71 -19.99 -21.29
CA THR A 287 -19.62 -19.39 -22.26
C THR A 287 -20.29 -18.11 -21.74
N ALA A 288 -20.94 -17.36 -22.62
CA ALA A 288 -21.69 -16.17 -22.25
C ALA A 288 -22.84 -16.47 -21.25
N GLY A 289 -23.36 -17.71 -21.26
CA GLY A 289 -24.43 -18.16 -20.37
C GLY A 289 -23.94 -18.64 -19.00
N ILE A 290 -22.63 -18.77 -18.77
CA ILE A 290 -22.04 -19.34 -17.54
C ILE A 290 -22.71 -20.70 -17.22
N ASN A 291 -22.86 -21.57 -18.20
CA ASN A 291 -23.69 -22.78 -18.08
C ASN A 291 -22.97 -24.08 -18.45
N THR A 292 -21.68 -24.00 -18.79
CA THR A 292 -20.84 -25.18 -19.06
C THR A 292 -19.68 -25.20 -18.07
N ASN A 293 -19.08 -26.37 -17.84
CA ASN A 293 -17.95 -26.57 -16.97
C ASN A 293 -18.18 -26.01 -15.53
N ALA A 294 -19.42 -26.07 -15.07
CA ALA A 294 -19.77 -25.73 -13.70
C ALA A 294 -18.87 -26.50 -12.71
N ASN A 295 -18.57 -25.89 -11.59
CA ASN A 295 -17.74 -26.46 -10.52
C ASN A 295 -16.25 -26.65 -10.85
N ARG A 296 -15.74 -26.10 -11.96
CA ARG A 296 -14.29 -26.12 -12.18
C ARG A 296 -13.54 -25.26 -11.16
N PHE A 297 -14.08 -24.07 -10.83
CA PHE A 297 -13.47 -23.10 -9.90
C PHE A 297 -14.54 -22.43 -9.03
N SER A 298 -15.60 -23.15 -8.70
CA SER A 298 -16.66 -22.63 -7.83
C SER A 298 -16.18 -22.54 -6.39
N GLU A 299 -16.70 -21.55 -5.66
CA GLU A 299 -16.48 -21.37 -4.22
C GLU A 299 -17.84 -21.20 -3.53
N ASN A 300 -18.04 -21.96 -2.44
CA ASN A 300 -19.30 -21.97 -1.71
C ASN A 300 -19.02 -21.77 -0.20
N VAL A 301 -19.54 -20.69 0.36
CA VAL A 301 -19.58 -20.51 1.81
C VAL A 301 -20.80 -21.23 2.33
N THR A 302 -20.59 -22.36 3.00
CA THR A 302 -21.69 -23.23 3.46
C THR A 302 -22.18 -22.89 4.87
N GLY A 303 -21.53 -21.96 5.57
CA GLY A 303 -21.96 -21.49 6.88
C GLY A 303 -21.31 -20.21 7.34
N TYR A 304 -22.12 -19.37 7.97
CA TYR A 304 -21.70 -18.19 8.74
C TYR A 304 -22.15 -18.31 10.19
N ASP A 305 -21.40 -17.71 11.10
CA ASP A 305 -21.88 -17.48 12.45
C ASP A 305 -22.76 -16.18 12.54
N LYS A 306 -23.24 -15.88 13.75
CA LYS A 306 -24.05 -14.67 13.98
C LYS A 306 -23.28 -13.37 13.84
N ASN A 307 -21.95 -13.40 13.97
CA ASN A 307 -21.07 -12.23 13.79
C ASN A 307 -20.67 -12.02 12.33
N GLY A 308 -21.00 -12.96 11.43
CA GLY A 308 -20.64 -12.93 10.02
C GLY A 308 -19.31 -13.62 9.69
N ASN A 309 -18.71 -14.32 10.65
CA ASN A 309 -17.51 -15.10 10.37
C ASN A 309 -17.88 -16.35 9.55
N ILE A 310 -17.04 -16.68 8.55
CA ILE A 310 -17.18 -17.91 7.78
C ILE A 310 -16.89 -19.11 8.67
N LYS A 311 -17.81 -20.07 8.73
CA LYS A 311 -17.68 -21.32 9.49
C LYS A 311 -17.29 -22.49 8.60
N SER A 312 -17.63 -22.44 7.33
CA SER A 312 -17.30 -23.51 6.38
C SER A 312 -17.26 -22.98 4.95
N LEU A 313 -16.32 -23.50 4.16
CA LEU A 313 -16.04 -23.10 2.79
C LEU A 313 -15.66 -24.30 1.95
N GLN A 314 -16.25 -24.41 0.76
CA GLN A 314 -15.85 -25.38 -0.26
C GLN A 314 -15.23 -24.66 -1.45
N ARG A 315 -14.10 -25.17 -1.95
CA ARG A 315 -13.45 -24.67 -3.16
C ARG A 315 -13.23 -25.81 -4.15
N TYR A 316 -13.53 -25.54 -5.39
CA TYR A 316 -13.30 -26.45 -6.53
C TYR A 316 -12.13 -25.93 -7.37
N GLY A 317 -11.38 -26.85 -7.96
CA GLY A 317 -10.26 -26.50 -8.83
C GLY A 317 -9.76 -27.73 -9.59
N GLN A 318 -8.62 -27.55 -10.24
CA GLN A 318 -8.02 -28.58 -11.06
C GLN A 318 -7.33 -29.65 -10.18
N THR A 319 -7.70 -30.90 -10.35
CA THR A 319 -7.19 -32.07 -9.64
C THR A 319 -6.33 -33.00 -10.52
N GLY A 320 -6.27 -32.72 -11.82
CA GLY A 320 -5.48 -33.47 -12.81
C GLY A 320 -5.42 -32.73 -14.14
N ALA A 321 -4.68 -33.21 -15.11
CA ALA A 321 -4.46 -32.52 -16.40
C ALA A 321 -5.77 -32.08 -17.10
N SER A 322 -6.85 -32.85 -16.93
CA SER A 322 -8.19 -32.55 -17.46
C SER A 322 -9.29 -32.79 -16.43
N ALA A 323 -8.91 -33.06 -15.18
CA ALA A 323 -9.85 -33.35 -14.10
C ALA A 323 -10.03 -32.14 -13.19
N TYR A 324 -11.26 -31.92 -12.76
CA TYR A 324 -11.64 -30.87 -11.81
C TYR A 324 -12.52 -31.48 -10.71
N GLY A 325 -12.43 -30.95 -9.51
CA GLY A 325 -13.17 -31.46 -8.36
C GLY A 325 -13.02 -30.57 -7.14
N LEU A 326 -13.55 -31.06 -6.05
CA LEU A 326 -13.44 -30.42 -4.74
C LEU A 326 -11.98 -30.48 -4.29
N LEU A 327 -11.35 -29.30 -4.10
CA LEU A 327 -9.98 -29.17 -3.59
C LEU A 327 -9.97 -28.99 -2.07
N ASP A 328 -10.91 -28.24 -1.53
CA ASP A 328 -11.02 -27.94 -0.12
C ASP A 328 -12.47 -28.05 0.35
N ASN A 329 -12.65 -28.59 1.54
CA ASN A 329 -13.90 -28.60 2.30
C ASN A 329 -13.57 -28.19 3.74
N LEU A 330 -13.39 -26.86 3.90
CA LEU A 330 -12.83 -26.27 5.09
C LEU A 330 -13.89 -26.07 6.17
N THR A 331 -13.52 -26.38 7.42
CA THR A 331 -14.27 -26.04 8.63
C THR A 331 -13.40 -25.12 9.49
N TYR A 332 -13.95 -23.97 9.87
CA TYR A 332 -13.27 -22.97 10.68
C TYR A 332 -13.77 -23.02 12.12
N THR A 333 -12.88 -23.25 13.08
CA THR A 333 -13.13 -23.13 14.51
C THR A 333 -12.63 -21.79 15.01
N LEU A 334 -13.53 -21.02 15.64
CA LEU A 334 -13.21 -19.69 16.14
C LEU A 334 -13.42 -19.63 17.66
N THR A 335 -12.59 -18.80 18.31
CA THR A 335 -12.78 -18.36 19.70
C THR A 335 -13.13 -16.87 19.65
N GLY A 336 -14.39 -16.52 19.87
CA GLY A 336 -14.89 -15.20 19.52
C GLY A 336 -14.78 -14.96 18.00
N ASN A 337 -14.01 -13.93 17.59
CA ASN A 337 -13.72 -13.64 16.17
C ASN A 337 -12.30 -14.06 15.76
N GLN A 338 -11.56 -14.74 16.64
CA GLN A 338 -10.21 -15.22 16.33
C GLN A 338 -10.26 -16.66 15.84
N LEU A 339 -9.55 -16.94 14.75
CA LEU A 339 -9.43 -18.27 14.19
C LEU A 339 -8.57 -19.14 15.12
N SER A 340 -9.05 -20.30 15.49
CA SER A 340 -8.36 -21.24 16.36
C SER A 340 -7.85 -22.48 15.60
N CYS A 341 -8.64 -22.97 14.63
CA CYS A 341 -8.31 -24.15 13.84
C CYS A 341 -9.01 -24.12 12.49
N VAL A 342 -8.37 -24.67 11.46
CA VAL A 342 -8.95 -24.93 10.14
C VAL A 342 -8.73 -26.39 9.80
N GLU A 343 -9.81 -27.12 9.62
CA GLU A 343 -9.77 -28.52 9.18
C GLU A 343 -10.22 -28.60 7.73
N ASP A 344 -9.51 -29.41 6.94
CA ASP A 344 -9.91 -29.76 5.59
C ASP A 344 -10.32 -31.23 5.52
N ALA A 345 -11.56 -31.48 5.15
CA ALA A 345 -12.08 -32.84 4.99
C ALA A 345 -11.65 -33.51 3.67
N VAL A 346 -10.90 -32.79 2.81
CA VAL A 346 -10.44 -33.28 1.51
C VAL A 346 -8.94 -33.42 1.51
N SER A 347 -8.44 -34.56 1.07
CA SER A 347 -7.01 -34.85 0.90
C SER A 347 -6.54 -34.76 -0.56
N THR A 348 -7.36 -34.24 -1.46
CA THR A 348 -7.06 -34.17 -2.89
C THR A 348 -6.00 -33.11 -3.15
N ALA A 349 -4.86 -33.50 -3.71
CA ALA A 349 -3.81 -32.57 -4.09
C ALA A 349 -4.27 -31.69 -5.29
N ALA A 350 -3.98 -30.40 -5.24
CA ALA A 350 -4.17 -29.51 -6.39
C ALA A 350 -3.18 -29.88 -7.51
N TYR A 351 -3.61 -29.68 -8.77
CA TYR A 351 -2.80 -29.96 -9.94
C TYR A 351 -2.25 -28.64 -10.54
N GLY A 352 -0.98 -28.69 -10.95
CA GLY A 352 -0.33 -27.57 -11.63
C GLY A 352 -0.09 -26.37 -10.72
N THR A 353 -0.53 -25.19 -11.14
CA THR A 353 -0.41 -23.93 -10.38
C THR A 353 -1.57 -23.68 -9.42
N ASN A 354 -2.56 -24.56 -9.36
CA ASN A 354 -3.66 -24.45 -8.39
C ASN A 354 -3.14 -24.72 -6.99
N THR A 355 -3.73 -24.05 -6.02
CA THR A 355 -3.38 -24.21 -4.59
C THR A 355 -4.59 -24.71 -3.82
N ALA A 356 -4.45 -25.90 -3.20
CA ALA A 356 -5.35 -26.33 -2.13
C ALA A 356 -4.87 -25.76 -0.79
N PHE A 357 -5.76 -25.75 0.19
CA PHE A 357 -5.37 -25.49 1.57
C PHE A 357 -4.40 -26.57 2.04
N VAL A 358 -3.32 -26.17 2.68
CA VAL A 358 -2.37 -27.13 3.29
C VAL A 358 -2.71 -27.25 4.76
N ASN A 359 -3.38 -28.35 5.12
CA ASN A 359 -3.63 -28.70 6.51
C ASN A 359 -2.33 -29.23 7.14
N GLY A 360 -1.41 -28.32 7.50
CA GLY A 360 -0.08 -28.65 8.03
C GLY A 360 -0.12 -29.09 9.50
N ALA A 361 -1.22 -28.82 10.21
CA ALA A 361 -1.36 -29.13 11.61
C ALA A 361 -2.84 -29.32 12.01
N SER A 362 -3.33 -30.55 12.06
CA SER A 362 -4.66 -30.87 12.58
C SER A 362 -4.66 -30.90 14.11
N VAL A 363 -4.49 -29.77 14.77
CA VAL A 363 -4.46 -29.65 16.22
C VAL A 363 -5.22 -28.43 16.72
N ALA A 364 -5.87 -28.54 17.86
CA ALA A 364 -6.46 -27.37 18.50
C ALA A 364 -5.38 -26.32 18.80
N GLY A 365 -5.63 -25.05 18.44
CA GLY A 365 -4.69 -23.96 18.67
C GLY A 365 -3.56 -23.87 17.64
N GLU A 366 -3.81 -24.23 16.39
CA GLU A 366 -2.91 -23.99 15.25
C GLU A 366 -2.56 -22.53 15.10
N TYR A 367 -3.48 -21.66 15.49
CA TYR A 367 -3.33 -20.20 15.50
C TYR A 367 -3.25 -19.71 16.94
N ALA A 368 -2.32 -18.82 17.21
CA ALA A 368 -2.20 -18.15 18.50
C ALA A 368 -2.10 -16.64 18.31
N TYR A 369 -2.51 -15.90 19.33
CA TYR A 369 -2.58 -14.44 19.29
C TYR A 369 -1.99 -13.85 20.57
N ASP A 370 -1.43 -12.64 20.45
CA ASP A 370 -1.01 -11.85 21.60
C ASP A 370 -2.22 -11.15 22.28
N ALA A 371 -1.95 -10.39 23.35
CA ALA A 371 -2.97 -9.65 24.07
C ALA A 371 -3.61 -8.50 23.25
N ASN A 372 -2.97 -8.06 22.19
CA ASN A 372 -3.47 -7.05 21.25
C ASN A 372 -4.32 -7.68 20.13
N GLY A 373 -4.39 -9.01 20.05
CA GLY A 373 -5.09 -9.74 19.00
C GLY A 373 -4.24 -9.98 17.74
N ASN A 374 -2.95 -9.72 17.76
CA ASN A 374 -2.05 -10.00 16.64
C ASN A 374 -1.74 -11.48 16.57
N LEU A 375 -1.73 -12.05 15.37
CA LEU A 375 -1.37 -13.46 15.14
C LEU A 375 0.09 -13.71 15.49
N THR A 376 0.37 -14.60 16.41
CA THR A 376 1.74 -14.97 16.82
C THR A 376 2.19 -16.32 16.28
N LYS A 377 1.25 -17.16 15.81
CA LYS A 377 1.54 -18.49 15.29
C LYS A 377 0.52 -18.91 14.23
N ASP A 378 0.99 -19.59 13.17
CA ASP A 378 0.18 -20.21 12.11
C ASP A 378 0.88 -21.52 11.70
N LEU A 379 0.49 -22.61 12.30
CA LEU A 379 1.14 -23.92 12.07
C LEU A 379 0.87 -24.48 10.68
N ASN A 380 -0.25 -24.12 10.04
CA ASN A 380 -0.56 -24.54 8.68
C ASN A 380 0.42 -23.96 7.64
N LYS A 381 0.97 -22.77 7.92
CA LYS A 381 2.05 -22.17 7.13
C LYS A 381 3.44 -22.45 7.66
N GLY A 382 3.56 -23.32 8.70
CA GLY A 382 4.82 -23.58 9.36
C GLY A 382 5.37 -22.39 10.16
N ILE A 383 4.54 -21.37 10.44
CA ILE A 383 4.94 -20.20 11.22
C ILE A 383 4.87 -20.54 12.71
N THR A 384 6.02 -20.53 13.37
CA THR A 384 6.17 -20.87 14.78
C THR A 384 6.13 -19.66 15.70
N ASP A 385 6.54 -18.48 15.20
CA ASP A 385 6.55 -17.24 15.97
C ASP A 385 6.44 -16.01 15.05
N ILE A 386 5.63 -15.04 15.47
CA ILE A 386 5.57 -13.72 14.87
C ILE A 386 5.75 -12.68 15.97
N GLN A 387 6.81 -11.89 15.88
CA GLN A 387 7.09 -10.78 16.78
C GLN A 387 6.61 -9.46 16.16
N TYR A 388 6.14 -8.57 17.02
CA TYR A 388 5.61 -7.27 16.62
C TYR A 388 6.42 -6.14 17.23
N ASN A 389 6.51 -5.02 16.52
CA ASN A 389 7.11 -3.80 17.04
C ASN A 389 6.07 -2.95 17.81
N VAL A 390 6.50 -1.81 18.32
CA VAL A 390 5.64 -0.88 19.10
C VAL A 390 4.46 -0.28 18.33
N LEU A 391 4.40 -0.47 17.00
CA LEU A 391 3.30 -0.04 16.13
C LEU A 391 2.34 -1.19 15.79
N ASN A 392 2.48 -2.36 16.44
CA ASN A 392 1.78 -3.59 16.08
C ASN A 392 2.03 -4.06 14.63
N LEU A 393 3.20 -3.75 14.06
CA LEU A 393 3.62 -4.26 12.75
C LEU A 393 4.56 -5.46 12.95
N PRO A 394 4.43 -6.55 12.16
CA PRO A 394 5.32 -7.71 12.27
C PRO A 394 6.78 -7.28 12.08
N SER A 395 7.64 -7.60 13.03
CA SER A 395 9.09 -7.32 12.96
C SER A 395 9.88 -8.55 12.51
N THR A 396 9.47 -9.74 12.99
CA THR A 396 10.12 -11.00 12.63
C THR A 396 9.05 -12.09 12.51
N VAL A 397 9.13 -12.91 11.46
CA VAL A 397 8.37 -14.13 11.26
C VAL A 397 9.35 -15.28 11.22
N SER A 398 9.15 -16.29 12.08
CA SER A 398 9.99 -17.49 12.17
C SER A 398 9.22 -18.71 11.72
N PHE A 399 9.86 -19.56 10.92
CA PHE A 399 9.28 -20.80 10.39
C PHE A 399 9.91 -22.03 11.01
N SER A 400 9.20 -23.14 10.99
CA SER A 400 9.61 -24.42 11.56
C SER A 400 10.86 -25.03 10.90
N ASP A 401 11.14 -24.67 9.65
CA ASP A 401 12.34 -25.07 8.89
C ASP A 401 13.58 -24.19 9.19
N GLY A 402 13.46 -23.23 10.10
CA GLY A 402 14.51 -22.26 10.45
C GLY A 402 14.59 -21.06 9.50
N SER A 403 13.71 -20.96 8.52
CA SER A 403 13.58 -19.77 7.68
C SER A 403 13.04 -18.60 8.49
N THR A 404 13.40 -17.35 8.08
CA THR A 404 12.91 -16.14 8.76
C THR A 404 12.60 -15.06 7.74
N ILE A 405 11.62 -14.20 8.09
CA ILE A 405 11.40 -12.93 7.42
C ILE A 405 11.51 -11.84 8.48
N THR A 406 12.38 -10.86 8.26
CA THR A 406 12.49 -9.69 9.14
C THR A 406 12.11 -8.43 8.39
N TYR A 407 11.45 -7.52 9.10
CA TYR A 407 10.98 -6.25 8.56
C TYR A 407 11.59 -5.07 9.33
N THR A 408 11.95 -4.03 8.63
CA THR A 408 12.34 -2.74 9.22
C THR A 408 11.31 -1.68 8.81
N TYR A 409 10.81 -0.96 9.79
CA TYR A 409 9.84 0.12 9.58
C TYR A 409 10.36 1.44 10.15
N GLY A 410 9.99 2.54 9.50
CA GLY A 410 9.99 3.86 10.13
C GLY A 410 8.93 3.94 11.24
N ALA A 411 9.11 4.86 12.17
CA ALA A 411 8.13 5.09 13.23
C ALA A 411 6.79 5.68 12.73
N ASP A 412 6.72 6.04 11.45
CA ASP A 412 5.51 6.41 10.72
C ASP A 412 4.77 5.19 10.12
N GLY A 413 5.28 3.97 10.33
CA GLY A 413 4.75 2.73 9.78
C GLY A 413 5.24 2.39 8.36
N THR A 414 6.04 3.26 7.74
CA THR A 414 6.59 3.00 6.40
C THR A 414 7.56 1.83 6.43
N LYS A 415 7.31 0.81 5.61
CA LYS A 415 8.22 -0.34 5.46
C LYS A 415 9.45 0.08 4.65
N LEU A 416 10.63 -0.08 5.25
CA LEU A 416 11.91 0.33 4.68
C LEU A 416 12.72 -0.84 4.15
N ARG A 417 12.61 -2.01 4.78
CA ARG A 417 13.37 -3.21 4.39
C ARG A 417 12.62 -4.50 4.74
N THR A 418 12.79 -5.49 3.89
CA THR A 418 12.47 -6.89 4.19
C THR A 418 13.71 -7.73 3.95
N VAL A 419 14.04 -8.61 4.88
CA VAL A 419 15.09 -9.63 4.72
C VAL A 419 14.44 -11.00 4.83
N HIS A 420 14.55 -11.78 3.78
CA HIS A 420 14.03 -13.13 3.69
C HIS A 420 15.20 -14.12 3.69
N LYS A 421 15.28 -15.00 4.69
CA LYS A 421 16.31 -16.01 4.83
C LYS A 421 15.70 -17.39 4.71
N ILE A 422 16.15 -18.19 3.75
CA ILE A 422 15.77 -19.59 3.54
C ILE A 422 17.06 -20.41 3.49
N GLY A 423 17.26 -21.27 4.50
CA GLY A 423 18.53 -21.98 4.66
C GLY A 423 19.71 -21.02 4.72
N SER A 424 20.66 -21.14 3.76
CA SER A 424 21.81 -20.25 3.62
C SER A 424 21.56 -19.03 2.71
N THR A 425 20.45 -18.99 2.00
CA THR A 425 20.14 -17.91 1.05
C THR A 425 19.43 -16.77 1.76
N THR A 426 19.97 -15.56 1.54
CA THR A 426 19.36 -14.34 2.06
C THR A 426 19.01 -13.41 0.91
N THR A 427 17.76 -12.98 0.84
CA THR A 427 17.28 -11.96 -0.10
C THR A 427 16.87 -10.73 0.69
N THR A 428 17.46 -9.58 0.35
CA THR A 428 17.12 -8.29 0.95
C THR A 428 16.38 -7.43 -0.05
N THR A 429 15.23 -6.90 0.34
CA THR A 429 14.49 -5.91 -0.43
C THR A 429 14.45 -4.61 0.33
N ASP A 430 14.95 -3.52 -0.27
CA ASP A 430 14.89 -2.17 0.30
C ASP A 430 13.85 -1.33 -0.46
N TYR A 431 13.07 -0.57 0.28
CA TYR A 431 12.01 0.31 -0.21
C TYR A 431 12.42 1.76 0.04
N CYS A 432 12.81 2.47 -1.02
CA CYS A 432 13.20 3.88 -0.96
C CYS A 432 12.25 4.71 -1.80
N GLY A 433 11.17 5.18 -1.19
CA GLY A 433 10.10 5.84 -1.91
C GLY A 433 9.51 4.88 -2.96
N ASN A 434 9.57 5.28 -4.23
CA ASN A 434 9.12 4.45 -5.34
C ASN A 434 10.24 3.61 -6.00
N VAL A 435 11.47 3.67 -5.50
CA VAL A 435 12.60 2.84 -6.01
C VAL A 435 12.79 1.64 -5.11
N ILE A 436 12.67 0.45 -5.69
CA ILE A 436 12.81 -0.83 -5.00
C ILE A 436 14.17 -1.43 -5.37
N TYR A 437 14.90 -1.85 -4.35
CA TYR A 437 16.17 -2.55 -4.48
C TYR A 437 16.03 -4.02 -4.08
N GLU A 438 16.74 -4.89 -4.75
CA GLU A 438 16.88 -6.29 -4.38
C GLU A 438 18.38 -6.61 -4.28
N ASN A 439 18.81 -7.09 -3.12
CA ASN A 439 20.22 -7.37 -2.81
C ASN A 439 21.15 -6.19 -3.17
N GLY A 440 20.69 -4.98 -2.85
CA GLY A 440 21.42 -3.74 -3.11
C GLY A 440 21.45 -3.29 -4.56
N THR A 441 20.72 -3.94 -5.48
CA THR A 441 20.61 -3.55 -6.89
C THR A 441 19.27 -2.89 -7.16
N GLN A 442 19.24 -1.76 -7.87
CA GLN A 442 18.01 -1.12 -8.30
C GLN A 442 17.21 -2.07 -9.20
N LYS A 443 16.03 -2.45 -8.78
CA LYS A 443 15.19 -3.44 -9.46
C LYS A 443 14.03 -2.82 -10.18
N LEU A 444 13.23 -2.04 -9.45
CA LEU A 444 11.98 -1.45 -9.96
C LEU A 444 11.90 0.02 -9.59
N LEU A 445 11.28 0.80 -10.46
CA LEU A 445 10.74 2.12 -10.15
C LEU A 445 9.22 2.06 -10.32
N LEU A 446 8.50 2.27 -9.23
CA LEU A 446 7.04 2.22 -9.22
C LEU A 446 6.46 3.48 -9.84
N THR A 447 5.42 3.31 -10.65
CA THR A 447 4.65 4.40 -11.25
C THR A 447 3.18 4.30 -10.82
N GLU A 448 2.39 5.30 -11.13
CA GLU A 448 0.94 5.30 -10.81
C GLU A 448 0.17 4.19 -11.54
N GLU A 449 0.68 3.73 -12.69
CA GLU A 449 0.01 2.76 -13.57
C GLU A 449 0.74 1.41 -13.67
N GLY A 450 1.83 1.23 -12.91
CA GLY A 450 2.62 0.00 -12.96
C GLY A 450 4.03 0.21 -12.42
N TYR A 451 5.04 -0.26 -13.13
CA TYR A 451 6.44 -0.09 -12.75
C TYR A 451 7.38 -0.08 -13.96
N ILE A 452 8.58 0.40 -13.75
CA ILE A 452 9.68 0.32 -14.71
C ILE A 452 10.69 -0.69 -14.16
N ASN A 453 11.03 -1.69 -14.97
CA ASN A 453 12.16 -2.57 -14.65
C ASN A 453 13.46 -1.77 -14.86
N LEU A 454 14.28 -1.67 -13.81
CA LEU A 454 15.57 -0.96 -13.84
C LEU A 454 16.76 -1.91 -14.07
N ALA A 455 16.55 -3.23 -13.94
CA ALA A 455 17.56 -4.22 -14.19
C ALA A 455 17.63 -4.55 -15.70
N GLY A 456 18.76 -4.30 -16.34
CA GLY A 456 18.94 -4.50 -17.78
C GLY A 456 18.32 -3.40 -18.62
N THR A 457 17.63 -3.75 -19.72
CA THR A 457 16.90 -2.78 -20.56
C THR A 457 15.69 -2.24 -19.81
N GLN A 458 15.63 -0.93 -19.65
CA GLN A 458 14.52 -0.29 -18.94
C GLN A 458 13.23 -0.45 -19.73
N GLN A 459 12.22 -1.09 -19.10
CA GLN A 459 10.93 -1.38 -19.72
C GLN A 459 9.79 -0.98 -18.78
N TYR A 460 8.76 -0.35 -19.35
CA TYR A 460 7.53 -0.01 -18.67
C TYR A 460 6.58 -1.20 -18.65
N HIS A 461 6.10 -1.55 -17.48
CA HIS A 461 5.08 -2.55 -17.22
C HIS A 461 3.84 -1.88 -16.66
N TYR A 462 2.68 -2.28 -17.13
CA TYR A 462 1.40 -1.68 -16.75
C TYR A 462 0.47 -2.72 -16.15
N TYR A 463 -0.27 -2.33 -15.13
CA TYR A 463 -1.33 -3.14 -14.56
C TYR A 463 -2.64 -2.89 -15.32
N LEU A 464 -3.26 -3.96 -15.77
CA LEU A 464 -4.67 -3.95 -16.15
C LEU A 464 -5.44 -4.41 -14.92
N LYS A 465 -6.28 -3.54 -14.39
CA LYS A 465 -7.08 -3.82 -13.20
C LYS A 465 -8.44 -4.36 -13.64
N ASP A 466 -8.89 -5.41 -12.98
CA ASP A 466 -10.28 -5.81 -12.93
C ASP A 466 -11.08 -4.91 -11.96
N TYR A 467 -12.37 -5.17 -11.80
CA TYR A 467 -13.24 -4.45 -10.89
C TYR A 467 -13.17 -5.07 -9.48
#